data_15a2689d854a2f78bb248b95cd1351bb
#
_entry.id   15a2689d854a2f78bb248b95cd1351bb
#
_cell.length_a   1.000
_cell.length_b   1.000
_cell.length_c   1.000
_cell.angle_alpha   90.00
_cell.angle_beta   90.00
_cell.angle_gamma   90.00
#
_symmetry.space_group_name_H-M   'P 1'
#
loop_
_entity.id
_entity.type
_entity.pdbx_description
1 polymer ?
#
loop_
_entity_poly.entity_id
_entity_poly.type
_entity_poly.pdbx_seq_one_letter_code
_entity_poly.pdbx_strand_id
1 'polypeptide(L)'
;MKKNARNTVVGVLAAGCMIASAQAAEWRFNNPLPEKRTQTAEFVQFAEDVKKNTNGEINITVYSGGSLGLKNTDALRFLPKGAVDMSMVWANYLGRDAPALGTVMVQGTIGSEEELRKVLPVVKDIYTEAFAEWGVTATGFVALPMLEASIFCREEPVRTLAQLKTKKLRVWAKDQVENFKRLGVSAQIIPQEEMYVAMKTGVVDCAVYPALYAHTVSLQEVAKYGAFLYPMASGPYVLGMSAKKWDGLSDTHKKAIQDAGQAAWDRTNTYAEDHAKELAARQKLRTTVRTVKTQWMFIGF
;
A
#
# COMPACT_ATOMS: atom_id res chain seq x y z
N MET A 1 -26.15 -44.02 79.47
CA MET A 1 -26.63 -43.98 78.10
C MET A 1 -26.23 -42.64 77.46
N LYS A 2 -25.15 -42.60 76.65
CA LYS A 2 -24.71 -41.38 75.92
C LYS A 2 -24.82 -41.69 74.41
N LYS A 3 -25.70 -40.93 73.74
CA LYS A 3 -25.85 -40.99 72.28
C LYS A 3 -24.83 -40.10 71.62
N ASN A 4 -23.96 -40.65 70.78
CA ASN A 4 -23.07 -39.90 69.93
C ASN A 4 -23.82 -39.51 68.66
N ALA A 5 -23.93 -38.19 68.40
CA ALA A 5 -24.38 -37.66 67.13
C ALA A 5 -23.17 -37.51 66.19
N ARG A 6 -23.22 -38.20 65.04
CA ARG A 6 -22.24 -38.05 63.95
C ARG A 6 -22.68 -36.91 63.04
N ASN A 7 -21.93 -35.80 63.04
CA ASN A 7 -22.11 -34.74 62.05
C ASN A 7 -21.42 -35.14 60.74
N THR A 8 -22.18 -35.32 59.72
CA THR A 8 -21.71 -35.52 58.37
C THR A 8 -21.55 -34.13 57.69
N VAL A 9 -20.30 -33.70 57.51
CA VAL A 9 -20.03 -32.45 56.75
C VAL A 9 -19.99 -32.84 55.27
N VAL A 10 -21.02 -32.36 54.51
CA VAL A 10 -21.05 -32.43 53.06
C VAL A 10 -20.23 -31.28 52.50
N GLY A 11 -19.01 -31.58 52.05
CA GLY A 11 -18.18 -30.64 51.32
C GLY A 11 -18.68 -30.44 49.87
N VAL A 12 -19.21 -29.25 49.62
CA VAL A 12 -19.53 -28.80 48.22
C VAL A 12 -18.26 -28.35 47.56
N LEU A 13 -17.69 -29.18 46.67
CA LEU A 13 -16.63 -28.77 45.77
C LEU A 13 -17.23 -27.83 44.69
N ALA A 14 -17.07 -26.53 44.85
CA ALA A 14 -17.30 -25.52 43.84
C ALA A 14 -16.17 -25.64 42.80
N ALA A 15 -16.41 -26.30 41.69
CA ALA A 15 -15.53 -26.27 40.52
C ALA A 15 -15.62 -24.89 39.90
N GLY A 16 -14.69 -24.00 40.30
CA GLY A 16 -14.50 -22.69 39.67
C GLY A 16 -13.96 -22.90 38.25
N CYS A 17 -14.82 -22.74 37.23
CA CYS A 17 -14.36 -22.55 35.86
C CYS A 17 -13.54 -21.26 35.81
N MET A 18 -12.21 -21.38 35.86
CA MET A 18 -11.32 -20.29 35.47
C MET A 18 -11.51 -20.08 33.97
N ILE A 19 -12.35 -19.14 33.59
CA ILE A 19 -12.35 -18.59 32.24
C ILE A 19 -11.05 -17.83 32.14
N ALA A 20 -10.01 -18.47 31.60
CA ALA A 20 -8.81 -17.79 31.17
C ALA A 20 -9.25 -16.81 30.05
N SER A 21 -9.36 -15.53 30.38
CA SER A 21 -9.52 -14.48 29.38
C SER A 21 -8.29 -14.58 28.46
N ALA A 22 -8.45 -15.15 27.29
CA ALA A 22 -7.41 -15.09 26.28
C ALA A 22 -7.14 -13.61 26.03
N GLN A 23 -5.96 -13.15 26.41
CA GLN A 23 -5.55 -11.76 26.15
C GLN A 23 -5.43 -11.61 24.64
N ALA A 24 -6.09 -10.60 24.07
CA ALA A 24 -6.02 -10.31 22.66
C ALA A 24 -4.58 -10.13 22.20
N ALA A 25 -4.25 -10.73 21.06
CA ALA A 25 -2.94 -10.52 20.45
C ALA A 25 -2.91 -9.15 19.79
N GLU A 26 -2.07 -8.25 20.29
CA GLU A 26 -1.88 -6.91 19.76
C GLU A 26 -0.86 -6.93 18.62
N TRP A 27 -1.30 -6.62 17.39
CA TRP A 27 -0.46 -6.60 16.21
C TRP A 27 -0.26 -5.19 15.68
N ARG A 28 0.91 -4.95 15.11
CA ARG A 28 1.26 -3.69 14.44
C ARG A 28 1.22 -3.89 12.93
N PHE A 29 0.52 -2.99 12.25
CA PHE A 29 0.48 -2.93 10.78
C PHE A 29 1.22 -1.67 10.31
N ASN A 30 2.32 -1.86 9.57
CA ASN A 30 3.08 -0.76 8.99
C ASN A 30 2.41 -0.24 7.72
N ASN A 31 2.02 1.02 7.72
CA ASN A 31 1.45 1.70 6.56
C ASN A 31 2.22 3.00 6.25
N PRO A 32 3.04 3.04 5.18
CA PRO A 32 3.74 4.26 4.79
C PRO A 32 2.85 5.32 4.15
N LEU A 33 1.59 4.97 3.81
CA LEU A 33 0.66 5.95 3.22
C LEU A 33 0.13 6.92 4.28
N PRO A 34 -0.13 8.19 3.91
CA PRO A 34 -0.78 9.16 4.79
C PRO A 34 -2.17 8.71 5.23
N GLU A 35 -2.63 9.16 6.40
CA GLU A 35 -3.97 8.86 6.93
C GLU A 35 -5.09 9.24 5.96
N LYS A 36 -4.94 10.37 5.26
CA LYS A 36 -5.94 10.89 4.30
C LYS A 36 -6.04 10.08 3.00
N ARG A 37 -5.22 9.04 2.82
CA ARG A 37 -5.26 8.19 1.65
C ARG A 37 -6.44 7.22 1.74
N THR A 38 -7.22 7.09 0.66
CA THR A 38 -8.37 6.16 0.61
C THR A 38 -7.98 4.73 0.99
N GLN A 39 -6.83 4.25 0.51
CA GLN A 39 -6.34 2.92 0.84
C GLN A 39 -5.97 2.75 2.32
N THR A 40 -5.61 3.84 3.01
CA THR A 40 -5.38 3.78 4.46
C THR A 40 -6.67 3.43 5.20
N ALA A 41 -7.81 3.99 4.79
CA ALA A 41 -9.12 3.62 5.36
C ALA A 41 -9.43 2.13 5.15
N GLU A 42 -9.05 1.56 4.00
CA GLU A 42 -9.23 0.13 3.74
C GLU A 42 -8.33 -0.75 4.63
N PHE A 43 -7.12 -0.31 4.96
CA PHE A 43 -6.26 -1.05 5.90
C PHE A 43 -6.83 -1.02 7.33
N VAL A 44 -7.44 0.11 7.73
CA VAL A 44 -8.14 0.21 9.01
C VAL A 44 -9.37 -0.70 9.01
N GLN A 45 -10.15 -0.70 7.93
CA GLN A 45 -11.31 -1.58 7.80
C GLN A 45 -10.91 -3.07 7.81
N PHE A 46 -9.82 -3.44 7.12
CA PHE A 46 -9.25 -4.78 7.19
C PHE A 46 -8.93 -5.19 8.65
N ALA A 47 -8.31 -4.28 9.42
CA ALA A 47 -8.00 -4.52 10.83
C ALA A 47 -9.26 -4.78 11.67
N GLU A 48 -10.31 -4.00 11.45
CA GLU A 48 -11.62 -4.18 12.11
C GLU A 48 -12.30 -5.48 11.68
N ASP A 49 -12.20 -5.87 10.41
CA ASP A 49 -12.74 -7.13 9.91
C ASP A 49 -12.02 -8.33 10.57
N VAL A 50 -10.68 -8.28 10.68
CA VAL A 50 -9.91 -9.31 11.40
C VAL A 50 -10.34 -9.41 12.86
N LYS A 51 -10.43 -8.28 13.56
CA LYS A 51 -10.89 -8.23 14.94
C LYS A 51 -12.27 -8.85 15.11
N LYS A 52 -13.22 -8.49 14.24
CA LYS A 52 -14.56 -9.05 14.22
C LYS A 52 -14.57 -10.56 13.97
N ASN A 53 -13.83 -11.00 12.93
CA ASN A 53 -13.80 -12.40 12.51
C ASN A 53 -13.09 -13.32 13.53
N THR A 54 -12.23 -12.73 14.39
CA THR A 54 -11.53 -13.44 15.46
C THR A 54 -12.16 -13.23 16.85
N ASN A 55 -13.36 -12.66 16.92
CA ASN A 55 -14.02 -12.31 18.19
C ASN A 55 -13.14 -11.49 19.15
N GLY A 56 -12.25 -10.65 18.59
CA GLY A 56 -11.32 -9.81 19.34
C GLY A 56 -10.04 -10.51 19.79
N GLU A 57 -9.80 -11.76 19.40
CA GLU A 57 -8.54 -12.46 19.75
C GLU A 57 -7.32 -11.86 19.04
N ILE A 58 -7.52 -11.23 17.87
CA ILE A 58 -6.47 -10.49 17.15
C ILE A 58 -6.94 -9.05 16.98
N ASN A 59 -6.14 -8.11 17.51
CA ASN A 59 -6.35 -6.68 17.38
C ASN A 59 -5.18 -6.06 16.62
N ILE A 60 -5.45 -5.39 15.49
CA ILE A 60 -4.43 -4.80 14.61
C ILE A 60 -4.47 -3.29 14.70
N THR A 61 -3.37 -2.67 15.09
CA THR A 61 -3.21 -1.21 15.04
C THR A 61 -2.46 -0.81 13.77
N VAL A 62 -3.09 0.05 12.94
CA VAL A 62 -2.50 0.57 11.70
C VAL A 62 -1.69 1.83 12.01
N TYR A 63 -0.38 1.77 11.76
CA TYR A 63 0.56 2.87 11.93
C TYR A 63 0.81 3.54 10.58
N SER A 64 0.15 4.68 10.34
CA SER A 64 0.16 5.39 9.08
C SER A 64 1.29 6.41 8.94
N GLY A 65 1.53 6.89 7.70
CA GLY A 65 2.51 7.94 7.40
C GLY A 65 3.96 7.56 7.62
N GLY A 66 4.27 6.27 7.66
CA GLY A 66 5.64 5.80 7.92
C GLY A 66 6.09 5.98 9.39
N SER A 67 5.15 6.12 10.33
CA SER A 67 5.43 6.40 11.75
C SER A 67 6.28 5.35 12.46
N LEU A 68 6.33 4.10 11.94
CA LEU A 68 7.22 3.05 12.46
C LEU A 68 8.66 3.15 11.92
N GLY A 69 8.96 4.06 10.99
CA GLY A 69 10.28 4.19 10.38
C GLY A 69 10.69 3.03 9.46
N LEU A 70 9.77 2.11 9.15
CA LEU A 70 10.02 0.96 8.28
C LEU A 70 9.71 1.34 6.83
N LYS A 71 10.75 1.40 5.99
CA LYS A 71 10.62 1.76 4.57
C LYS A 71 10.08 0.59 3.76
N ASN A 72 9.11 0.86 2.88
CA ASN A 72 8.49 -0.16 2.04
C ASN A 72 9.51 -0.84 1.09
N THR A 73 10.57 -0.11 0.68
CA THR A 73 11.71 -0.65 -0.10
C THR A 73 12.47 -1.78 0.60
N ASP A 74 12.32 -1.93 1.91
CA ASP A 74 13.00 -2.95 2.72
C ASP A 74 12.03 -4.02 3.26
N ALA A 75 10.81 -4.09 2.73
CA ALA A 75 9.75 -4.98 3.20
C ALA A 75 10.15 -6.46 3.21
N LEU A 76 10.87 -6.92 2.18
CA LEU A 76 11.40 -8.30 2.09
C LEU A 76 12.48 -8.61 3.13
N ARG A 77 12.98 -7.62 3.86
CA ARG A 77 14.00 -7.77 4.91
C ARG A 77 13.43 -7.70 6.30
N PHE A 78 12.48 -6.80 6.54
CA PHE A 78 11.93 -6.62 7.88
C PHE A 78 10.75 -7.56 8.20
N LEU A 79 9.89 -7.88 7.21
CA LEU A 79 8.73 -8.76 7.42
C LEU A 79 9.14 -10.19 7.84
N PRO A 80 10.05 -10.89 7.14
CA PRO A 80 10.46 -12.25 7.54
C PRO A 80 11.10 -12.30 8.92
N LYS A 81 11.74 -11.18 9.34
CA LYS A 81 12.36 -11.05 10.67
C LYS A 81 11.35 -10.72 11.78
N GLY A 82 10.10 -10.45 11.45
CA GLY A 82 9.07 -10.11 12.43
C GLY A 82 9.27 -8.73 13.09
N ALA A 83 9.95 -7.77 12.43
CA ALA A 83 10.11 -6.43 12.97
C ALA A 83 8.77 -5.72 13.17
N VAL A 84 7.76 -6.13 12.42
CA VAL A 84 6.36 -5.75 12.51
C VAL A 84 5.52 -6.96 12.15
N ASP A 85 4.27 -7.00 12.63
CA ASP A 85 3.40 -8.16 12.41
C ASP A 85 2.89 -8.23 10.98
N MET A 86 2.49 -7.08 10.44
CA MET A 86 2.00 -6.91 9.08
C MET A 86 2.49 -5.61 8.45
N SER A 87 2.51 -5.55 7.13
CA SER A 87 2.78 -4.30 6.40
C SER A 87 1.99 -4.26 5.11
N MET A 88 1.52 -3.07 4.75
CA MET A 88 1.23 -2.78 3.36
C MET A 88 2.54 -2.83 2.57
N VAL A 89 2.56 -3.57 1.46
CA VAL A 89 3.71 -3.66 0.58
C VAL A 89 3.32 -3.30 -0.84
N TRP A 90 4.10 -2.40 -1.46
CA TRP A 90 3.97 -2.10 -2.87
C TRP A 90 5.11 -2.72 -3.66
N ALA A 91 4.77 -3.75 -4.45
CA ALA A 91 5.74 -4.62 -5.11
C ALA A 91 6.73 -3.86 -6.00
N ASN A 92 6.32 -2.78 -6.65
CA ASN A 92 7.19 -1.98 -7.53
C ASN A 92 8.41 -1.37 -6.80
N TYR A 93 8.37 -1.19 -5.47
CA TYR A 93 9.54 -0.74 -4.72
C TYR A 93 10.61 -1.82 -4.52
N LEU A 94 10.27 -3.08 -4.76
CA LEU A 94 11.11 -4.23 -4.43
C LEU A 94 12.01 -4.68 -5.57
N GLY A 95 11.97 -4.01 -6.71
CA GLY A 95 12.74 -4.37 -7.92
C GLY A 95 14.26 -4.41 -7.75
N ARG A 96 14.81 -3.85 -6.65
CA ARG A 96 16.22 -4.00 -6.27
C ARG A 96 16.52 -5.42 -5.81
N ASP A 97 15.70 -5.95 -4.92
CA ASP A 97 15.91 -7.24 -4.25
C ASP A 97 15.20 -8.38 -5.01
N ALA A 98 14.01 -8.14 -5.52
CA ALA A 98 13.19 -9.07 -6.28
C ALA A 98 12.75 -8.45 -7.63
N PRO A 99 13.58 -8.55 -8.68
CA PRO A 99 13.29 -7.92 -9.98
C PRO A 99 11.92 -8.32 -10.56
N ALA A 100 11.51 -9.57 -10.38
CA ALA A 100 10.20 -10.05 -10.82
C ALA A 100 9.06 -9.20 -10.23
N LEU A 101 9.06 -8.96 -8.91
CA LEU A 101 8.04 -8.14 -8.23
C LEU A 101 8.01 -6.69 -8.77
N GLY A 102 9.18 -6.13 -9.12
CA GLY A 102 9.29 -4.77 -9.62
C GLY A 102 8.86 -4.59 -11.07
N THR A 103 8.68 -5.68 -11.84
CA THR A 103 8.42 -5.62 -13.30
C THR A 103 7.11 -6.26 -13.75
N VAL A 104 6.33 -6.84 -12.85
CA VAL A 104 5.03 -7.45 -13.20
C VAL A 104 4.06 -6.43 -13.83
N MET A 105 4.08 -5.19 -13.33
CA MET A 105 3.24 -4.10 -13.81
C MET A 105 4.11 -2.94 -14.32
N VAL A 106 4.65 -3.10 -15.52
CA VAL A 106 5.45 -2.04 -16.18
C VAL A 106 4.55 -0.86 -16.52
N GLN A 107 5.00 0.34 -16.17
CA GLN A 107 4.22 1.55 -16.39
C GLN A 107 4.02 1.84 -17.88
N GLY A 108 2.76 2.16 -18.26
CA GLY A 108 2.38 2.48 -19.65
C GLY A 108 2.03 1.27 -20.52
N THR A 109 2.11 0.02 -20.01
CA THR A 109 1.73 -1.18 -20.79
C THR A 109 0.25 -1.48 -20.74
N ILE A 110 -0.48 -0.96 -19.77
CA ILE A 110 -1.93 -1.12 -19.60
C ILE A 110 -2.57 0.26 -19.75
N GLY A 111 -3.42 0.41 -20.76
CA GLY A 111 -4.01 1.69 -21.12
C GLY A 111 -5.47 1.87 -20.72
N SER A 112 -6.13 0.82 -20.25
CA SER A 112 -7.55 0.87 -19.90
C SER A 112 -7.86 0.10 -18.62
N GLU A 113 -8.99 0.45 -18.01
CA GLU A 113 -9.52 -0.24 -16.84
C GLU A 113 -9.91 -1.70 -17.16
N GLU A 114 -10.43 -1.94 -18.36
CA GLU A 114 -10.79 -3.28 -18.82
C GLU A 114 -9.56 -4.19 -18.90
N GLU A 115 -8.45 -3.69 -19.46
CA GLU A 115 -7.17 -4.42 -19.47
C GLU A 115 -6.65 -4.68 -18.06
N LEU A 116 -6.72 -3.66 -17.20
CA LEU A 116 -6.31 -3.79 -15.81
C LEU A 116 -7.07 -4.91 -15.09
N ARG A 117 -8.39 -4.96 -15.21
CA ARG A 117 -9.24 -5.99 -14.62
C ARG A 117 -8.87 -7.41 -15.08
N LYS A 118 -8.49 -7.57 -16.35
CA LYS A 118 -8.10 -8.87 -16.90
C LYS A 118 -6.78 -9.39 -16.36
N VAL A 119 -5.84 -8.50 -16.06
CA VAL A 119 -4.49 -8.90 -15.60
C VAL A 119 -4.37 -9.02 -14.08
N LEU A 120 -5.18 -8.30 -13.31
CA LEU A 120 -5.05 -8.27 -11.84
C LEU A 120 -5.14 -9.64 -11.16
N PRO A 121 -5.99 -10.60 -11.57
CA PRO A 121 -5.99 -11.95 -10.97
C PRO A 121 -4.62 -12.63 -11.13
N VAL A 122 -4.02 -12.58 -12.33
CA VAL A 122 -2.70 -13.15 -12.60
C VAL A 122 -1.61 -12.42 -11.82
N VAL A 123 -1.71 -11.10 -11.68
CA VAL A 123 -0.78 -10.31 -10.86
C VAL A 123 -0.82 -10.73 -9.39
N LYS A 124 -2.02 -11.01 -8.85
CA LYS A 124 -2.18 -11.52 -7.47
C LYS A 124 -1.48 -12.87 -7.28
N ASP A 125 -1.64 -13.79 -8.24
CA ASP A 125 -1.01 -15.11 -8.19
C ASP A 125 0.52 -14.98 -8.23
N ILE A 126 1.06 -14.21 -9.16
CA ILE A 126 2.50 -13.93 -9.27
C ILE A 126 3.03 -13.29 -7.97
N TYR A 127 2.30 -12.33 -7.39
CA TYR A 127 2.73 -11.70 -6.14
C TYR A 127 2.70 -12.71 -4.99
N THR A 128 1.67 -13.54 -4.89
CA THR A 128 1.56 -14.56 -3.85
C THR A 128 2.77 -15.51 -3.88
N GLU A 129 3.11 -16.03 -5.05
CA GLU A 129 4.26 -16.93 -5.23
C GLU A 129 5.59 -16.22 -4.95
N ALA A 130 5.81 -15.06 -5.58
CA ALA A 130 7.07 -14.35 -5.44
C ALA A 130 7.34 -13.83 -4.02
N PHE A 131 6.31 -13.42 -3.27
CA PHE A 131 6.46 -13.03 -1.86
C PHE A 131 6.77 -14.23 -0.97
N ALA A 132 6.20 -15.42 -1.26
CA ALA A 132 6.47 -16.64 -0.51
C ALA A 132 7.93 -17.05 -0.57
N GLU A 133 8.61 -16.87 -1.72
CA GLU A 133 10.06 -17.11 -1.87
C GLU A 133 10.91 -16.27 -0.88
N TRP A 134 10.39 -15.14 -0.44
CA TRP A 134 11.04 -14.26 0.53
C TRP A 134 10.55 -14.46 1.96
N GLY A 135 9.80 -15.51 2.25
CA GLY A 135 9.26 -15.77 3.58
C GLY A 135 8.19 -14.76 4.01
N VAL A 136 7.46 -14.21 3.04
CA VAL A 136 6.32 -13.29 3.25
C VAL A 136 5.06 -13.93 2.71
N THR A 137 4.04 -14.04 3.55
CA THR A 137 2.70 -14.47 3.15
C THR A 137 1.86 -13.26 2.74
N ALA A 138 1.30 -13.29 1.53
CA ALA A 138 0.28 -12.33 1.09
C ALA A 138 -1.08 -12.76 1.66
N THR A 139 -1.56 -12.08 2.69
CA THR A 139 -2.82 -12.41 3.37
C THR A 139 -4.03 -11.75 2.74
N GLY A 140 -3.84 -10.82 1.84
CA GLY A 140 -4.86 -10.11 1.10
C GLY A 140 -4.27 -9.04 0.20
N PHE A 141 -5.16 -8.39 -0.54
CA PHE A 141 -4.80 -7.36 -1.51
C PHE A 141 -5.77 -6.19 -1.45
N VAL A 142 -5.26 -4.99 -1.70
CA VAL A 142 -6.06 -3.78 -1.87
C VAL A 142 -5.81 -3.25 -3.27
N ALA A 143 -6.85 -3.26 -4.11
CA ALA A 143 -6.74 -2.80 -5.49
C ALA A 143 -6.50 -1.28 -5.57
N LEU A 144 -5.85 -0.88 -6.64
CA LEU A 144 -5.68 0.53 -7.01
C LEU A 144 -6.50 0.80 -8.27
N PRO A 145 -7.19 1.95 -8.34
CA PRO A 145 -7.90 2.33 -9.56
C PRO A 145 -6.93 2.61 -10.71
N MET A 146 -7.45 2.70 -11.91
CA MET A 146 -6.72 3.31 -13.01
C MET A 146 -6.51 4.78 -12.69
N LEU A 147 -5.24 5.19 -12.63
CA LEU A 147 -4.83 6.53 -12.22
C LEU A 147 -4.34 7.33 -13.44
N GLU A 148 -4.02 8.58 -13.22
CA GLU A 148 -3.36 9.44 -14.20
C GLU A 148 -2.01 9.89 -13.65
N ALA A 149 -0.94 9.30 -14.17
CA ALA A 149 0.39 9.78 -13.89
C ALA A 149 0.54 11.20 -14.42
N SER A 150 0.95 12.09 -13.54
CA SER A 150 1.23 13.49 -13.86
C SER A 150 2.64 13.85 -13.43
N ILE A 151 3.24 14.81 -14.11
CA ILE A 151 4.51 15.39 -13.70
C ILE A 151 4.22 16.69 -12.95
N PHE A 152 4.78 16.82 -11.77
CA PHE A 152 4.69 18.01 -10.92
C PHE A 152 6.06 18.63 -10.80
N CYS A 153 6.19 19.93 -11.17
CA CYS A 153 7.46 20.65 -11.18
C CYS A 153 7.41 21.87 -10.26
N ARG A 154 8.53 22.13 -9.58
CA ARG A 154 8.66 23.18 -8.55
C ARG A 154 8.54 24.59 -9.12
N GLU A 155 9.47 24.99 -9.97
CA GLU A 155 9.68 26.40 -10.32
C GLU A 155 9.28 26.75 -11.75
N GLU A 156 9.40 25.78 -12.68
CA GLU A 156 9.21 26.04 -14.11
C GLU A 156 8.27 25.00 -14.72
N PRO A 157 7.42 25.41 -15.69
CA PRO A 157 6.60 24.49 -16.42
C PRO A 157 7.44 23.64 -17.38
N VAL A 158 7.15 22.36 -17.44
CA VAL A 158 7.77 21.43 -18.39
C VAL A 158 6.72 21.06 -19.43
N ARG A 159 6.93 21.47 -20.69
CA ARG A 159 5.99 21.27 -21.81
C ARG A 159 6.54 20.33 -22.87
N THR A 160 7.85 20.17 -22.95
CA THR A 160 8.55 19.40 -23.97
C THR A 160 9.55 18.45 -23.35
N LEU A 161 9.90 17.39 -24.08
CA LEU A 161 10.94 16.46 -23.66
C LEU A 161 12.30 17.18 -23.49
N ALA A 162 12.60 18.16 -24.34
CA ALA A 162 13.83 18.96 -24.24
C ALA A 162 13.92 19.67 -22.89
N GLN A 163 12.84 20.27 -22.42
CA GLN A 163 12.78 20.88 -21.09
C GLN A 163 12.89 19.83 -19.96
N LEU A 164 12.26 18.66 -20.10
CA LEU A 164 12.35 17.61 -19.09
C LEU A 164 13.77 17.07 -18.95
N LYS A 165 14.53 16.98 -20.04
CA LYS A 165 15.95 16.54 -20.03
C LYS A 165 16.85 17.41 -19.16
N THR A 166 16.47 18.66 -18.89
CA THR A 166 17.24 19.58 -18.02
C THR A 166 16.88 19.43 -16.54
N LYS A 167 15.92 18.58 -16.17
CA LYS A 167 15.39 18.44 -14.81
C LYS A 167 15.83 17.16 -14.16
N LYS A 168 15.99 17.18 -12.84
CA LYS A 168 16.12 16.00 -12.00
C LYS A 168 14.72 15.51 -11.66
N LEU A 169 14.40 14.30 -12.11
CA LEU A 169 13.05 13.74 -12.01
C LEU A 169 12.97 12.68 -10.91
N ARG A 170 12.01 12.81 -10.01
CA ARG A 170 11.64 11.72 -9.10
C ARG A 170 10.67 10.76 -9.78
N VAL A 171 10.96 9.50 -9.66
CA VAL A 171 10.06 8.39 -10.00
C VAL A 171 9.96 7.42 -8.82
N TRP A 172 9.15 6.36 -8.92
CA TRP A 172 8.99 5.41 -7.81
C TRP A 172 9.46 3.99 -8.14
N ALA A 173 9.71 3.66 -9.40
CA ALA A 173 10.04 2.30 -9.82
C ALA A 173 11.21 2.26 -10.82
N LYS A 174 11.88 1.11 -10.87
CA LYS A 174 13.08 0.90 -11.71
C LYS A 174 12.76 0.98 -13.20
N ASP A 175 11.61 0.44 -13.63
CA ASP A 175 11.13 0.51 -15.01
C ASP A 175 11.00 1.96 -15.47
N GLN A 176 10.50 2.85 -14.63
CA GLN A 176 10.42 4.28 -14.94
C GLN A 176 11.81 4.91 -15.09
N VAL A 177 12.78 4.55 -14.23
CA VAL A 177 14.15 5.04 -14.38
C VAL A 177 14.70 4.66 -15.76
N GLU A 178 14.53 3.40 -16.16
CA GLU A 178 15.01 2.92 -17.45
C GLU A 178 14.29 3.58 -18.63
N ASN A 179 12.99 3.78 -18.54
CA ASN A 179 12.18 4.45 -19.58
C ASN A 179 12.62 5.92 -19.75
N PHE A 180 12.73 6.66 -18.64
CA PHE A 180 13.17 8.05 -18.71
C PHE A 180 14.63 8.19 -19.13
N LYS A 181 15.51 7.26 -18.75
CA LYS A 181 16.90 7.19 -19.22
C LYS A 181 16.98 7.03 -20.73
N ARG A 182 16.17 6.15 -21.34
CA ARG A 182 16.09 5.98 -22.81
C ARG A 182 15.66 7.27 -23.51
N LEU A 183 14.83 8.09 -22.84
CA LEU A 183 14.43 9.42 -23.31
C LEU A 183 15.49 10.49 -23.04
N GLY A 184 16.61 10.17 -22.38
CA GLY A 184 17.67 11.11 -22.01
C GLY A 184 17.33 12.00 -20.81
N VAL A 185 16.40 11.58 -19.96
CA VAL A 185 15.98 12.29 -18.73
C VAL A 185 16.65 11.66 -17.52
N SER A 186 17.22 12.49 -16.64
CA SER A 186 17.78 12.05 -15.36
C SER A 186 16.65 11.78 -14.37
N ALA A 187 16.40 10.50 -14.07
CA ALA A 187 15.38 10.07 -13.12
C ALA A 187 15.99 9.22 -11.99
N GLN A 188 15.45 9.39 -10.79
CA GLN A 188 15.87 8.62 -9.61
C GLN A 188 14.66 8.16 -8.79
N ILE A 189 14.81 7.00 -8.13
CA ILE A 189 13.79 6.45 -7.26
C ILE A 189 13.87 7.17 -5.91
N ILE A 190 12.76 7.79 -5.51
CA ILE A 190 12.57 8.35 -4.17
C ILE A 190 11.22 7.81 -3.65
N PRO A 191 11.20 7.13 -2.50
CA PRO A 191 9.97 6.69 -1.85
C PRO A 191 8.98 7.85 -1.63
N GLN A 192 7.69 7.54 -1.57
CA GLN A 192 6.63 8.55 -1.46
C GLN A 192 6.79 9.43 -0.23
N GLU A 193 7.13 8.83 0.91
CA GLU A 193 7.31 9.50 2.19
C GLU A 193 8.46 10.52 2.20
N GLU A 194 9.44 10.36 1.31
CA GLU A 194 10.58 11.28 1.16
C GLU A 194 10.37 12.33 0.06
N MET A 195 9.35 12.15 -0.81
CA MET A 195 9.14 12.96 -2.00
C MET A 195 8.91 14.44 -1.71
N TYR A 196 8.09 14.76 -0.69
CA TYR A 196 7.80 16.15 -0.31
C TYR A 196 9.10 16.90 0.05
N VAL A 197 9.93 16.30 0.90
CA VAL A 197 11.21 16.89 1.33
C VAL A 197 12.17 17.00 0.15
N ALA A 198 12.28 15.99 -0.68
CA ALA A 198 13.14 16.01 -1.87
C ALA A 198 12.75 17.11 -2.87
N MET A 199 11.45 17.33 -3.07
CA MET A 199 10.92 18.44 -3.86
C MET A 199 11.22 19.77 -3.17
N LYS A 200 10.90 19.93 -1.89
CA LYS A 200 11.07 21.18 -1.14
C LYS A 200 12.53 21.65 -1.12
N THR A 201 13.47 20.75 -0.92
CA THR A 201 14.91 21.06 -0.83
C THR A 201 15.62 21.15 -2.18
N GLY A 202 14.97 20.76 -3.30
CA GLY A 202 15.58 20.80 -4.64
C GLY A 202 16.51 19.63 -4.94
N VAL A 203 16.43 18.53 -4.17
CA VAL A 203 17.06 17.26 -4.54
C VAL A 203 16.53 16.82 -5.89
N VAL A 204 15.23 17.04 -6.15
CA VAL A 204 14.61 16.90 -7.46
C VAL A 204 13.84 18.15 -7.86
N ASP A 205 13.76 18.41 -9.16
CA ASP A 205 13.04 19.54 -9.74
C ASP A 205 11.58 19.20 -10.03
N CYS A 206 11.34 17.97 -10.42
CA CYS A 206 10.01 17.45 -10.76
C CYS A 206 9.79 16.06 -10.16
N ALA A 207 8.52 15.70 -9.98
CA ALA A 207 8.12 14.36 -9.56
C ALA A 207 7.00 13.82 -10.44
N VAL A 208 7.11 12.56 -10.86
CA VAL A 208 5.97 11.81 -11.38
C VAL A 208 5.15 11.33 -10.22
N TYR A 209 3.84 11.63 -10.25
CA TYR A 209 2.91 11.22 -9.19
C TYR A 209 1.46 11.19 -9.71
N PRO A 210 0.58 10.32 -9.19
CA PRO A 210 -0.82 10.33 -9.55
C PRO A 210 -1.55 11.60 -9.07
N ALA A 211 -2.33 12.21 -9.95
CA ALA A 211 -3.04 13.45 -9.64
C ALA A 211 -4.02 13.28 -8.47
N LEU A 212 -4.75 12.15 -8.43
CA LEU A 212 -5.69 11.80 -7.36
C LEU A 212 -5.09 11.92 -5.96
N TYR A 213 -3.82 11.58 -5.83
CA TYR A 213 -3.16 11.49 -4.52
C TYR A 213 -2.27 12.71 -4.18
N ALA A 214 -2.09 13.65 -5.10
CA ALA A 214 -1.16 14.76 -4.93
C ALA A 214 -1.41 15.60 -3.67
N HIS A 215 -2.69 15.88 -3.36
CA HIS A 215 -3.06 16.60 -2.14
C HIS A 215 -2.83 15.81 -0.84
N THR A 216 -2.84 14.47 -0.90
CA THR A 216 -2.63 13.65 0.30
C THR A 216 -1.18 13.68 0.81
N VAL A 217 -0.26 14.11 -0.06
CA VAL A 217 1.18 14.26 0.22
C VAL A 217 1.63 15.72 0.14
N SER A 218 0.70 16.66 0.20
CA SER A 218 0.94 18.11 0.14
C SER A 218 1.77 18.57 -1.07
N LEU A 219 1.68 17.88 -2.19
CA LEU A 219 2.52 18.16 -3.37
C LEU A 219 2.25 19.55 -3.96
N GLN A 220 1.03 20.09 -3.79
CA GLN A 220 0.64 21.44 -4.20
C GLN A 220 1.41 22.55 -3.46
N GLU A 221 2.03 22.26 -2.31
CA GLU A 221 2.82 23.25 -1.55
C GLU A 221 4.23 23.41 -2.13
N VAL A 222 4.74 22.39 -2.82
CA VAL A 222 6.12 22.34 -3.33
C VAL A 222 6.21 22.28 -4.86
N ALA A 223 5.08 22.16 -5.56
CA ALA A 223 5.00 22.13 -7.01
C ALA A 223 4.08 23.25 -7.53
N LYS A 224 4.61 24.13 -8.37
CA LYS A 224 3.84 25.23 -8.98
C LYS A 224 3.14 24.82 -10.28
N TYR A 225 3.65 23.78 -10.95
CA TYR A 225 3.19 23.35 -12.27
C TYR A 225 2.92 21.84 -12.29
N GLY A 226 1.86 21.45 -13.00
CA GLY A 226 1.49 20.07 -13.21
C GLY A 226 1.05 19.80 -14.65
N ALA A 227 1.39 18.63 -15.17
CA ALA A 227 1.02 18.19 -16.50
C ALA A 227 0.73 16.70 -16.50
N PHE A 228 -0.28 16.28 -17.25
CA PHE A 228 -0.59 14.87 -17.48
C PHE A 228 0.49 14.20 -18.33
N LEU A 229 0.83 12.97 -18.01
CA LEU A 229 1.78 12.15 -18.76
C LEU A 229 1.10 10.98 -19.48
N TYR A 230 0.54 10.03 -18.73
CA TYR A 230 -0.09 8.82 -19.27
C TYR A 230 -1.09 8.22 -18.27
N PRO A 231 -2.05 7.39 -18.76
CA PRO A 231 -2.87 6.56 -17.88
C PRO A 231 -1.98 5.56 -17.12
N MET A 232 -2.18 5.44 -15.81
CA MET A 232 -1.33 4.64 -14.95
C MET A 232 -2.12 3.48 -14.36
N ALA A 233 -1.77 2.26 -14.74
CA ALA A 233 -2.16 1.05 -14.06
C ALA A 233 -1.12 0.69 -12.99
N SER A 234 -1.57 0.14 -11.86
CA SER A 234 -0.71 -0.36 -10.80
C SER A 234 -1.16 -1.72 -10.32
N GLY A 235 -0.20 -2.57 -9.93
CA GLY A 235 -0.50 -3.75 -9.15
C GLY A 235 -1.11 -3.37 -7.79
N PRO A 236 -1.85 -4.29 -7.16
CA PRO A 236 -2.47 -4.03 -5.88
C PRO A 236 -1.43 -3.89 -4.77
N TYR A 237 -1.79 -3.19 -3.71
CA TYR A 237 -1.04 -3.30 -2.46
C TYR A 237 -1.24 -4.69 -1.86
N VAL A 238 -0.15 -5.24 -1.33
CA VAL A 238 -0.15 -6.54 -0.66
C VAL A 238 -0.25 -6.31 0.85
N LEU A 239 -1.15 -7.03 1.51
CA LEU A 239 -1.21 -7.13 2.96
C LEU A 239 -0.26 -8.25 3.37
N GLY A 240 1.01 -7.89 3.59
CA GLY A 240 2.11 -8.84 3.83
C GLY A 240 2.31 -9.14 5.31
N MET A 241 2.60 -10.39 5.62
CA MET A 241 2.92 -10.89 6.96
C MET A 241 4.13 -11.83 6.89
N SER A 242 4.88 -12.00 7.99
CA SER A 242 5.91 -13.05 8.08
C SER A 242 5.29 -14.43 7.87
N ALA A 243 5.86 -15.23 6.96
CA ALA A 243 5.42 -16.63 6.75
C ALA A 243 5.53 -17.44 8.05
N LYS A 244 6.60 -17.26 8.82
CA LYS A 244 6.75 -17.94 10.11
C LYS A 244 5.62 -17.61 11.09
N LYS A 245 5.19 -16.34 11.16
CA LYS A 245 4.06 -15.94 12.01
C LYS A 245 2.76 -16.50 11.48
N TRP A 246 2.54 -16.46 10.18
CA TRP A 246 1.39 -17.03 9.50
C TRP A 246 1.25 -18.54 9.80
N ASP A 247 2.34 -19.30 9.65
CA ASP A 247 2.34 -20.76 9.86
C ASP A 247 1.99 -21.13 11.31
N GLY A 248 2.35 -20.30 12.26
CA GLY A 248 2.02 -20.47 13.69
C GLY A 248 0.58 -20.16 14.08
N LEU A 249 -0.25 -19.64 13.16
CA LEU A 249 -1.65 -19.34 13.44
C LEU A 249 -2.52 -20.60 13.33
N SER A 250 -3.62 -20.65 14.10
CA SER A 250 -4.66 -21.66 13.91
C SER A 250 -5.34 -21.51 12.56
N ASP A 251 -5.94 -22.58 12.03
CA ASP A 251 -6.68 -22.53 10.76
C ASP A 251 -7.87 -21.58 10.85
N THR A 252 -8.49 -21.45 12.01
CA THR A 252 -9.55 -20.46 12.26
C THR A 252 -9.05 -19.04 12.09
N HIS A 253 -7.88 -18.70 12.67
CA HIS A 253 -7.28 -17.37 12.52
C HIS A 253 -6.83 -17.11 11.09
N LYS A 254 -6.21 -18.10 10.42
CA LYS A 254 -5.84 -18.00 9.00
C LYS A 254 -7.04 -17.68 8.15
N LYS A 255 -8.13 -18.44 8.34
CA LYS A 255 -9.37 -18.19 7.60
C LYS A 255 -9.95 -16.78 7.88
N ALA A 256 -10.01 -16.37 9.14
CA ALA A 256 -10.51 -15.06 9.52
C ALA A 256 -9.76 -13.91 8.85
N ILE A 257 -8.42 -14.02 8.75
CA ILE A 257 -7.56 -13.03 8.09
C ILE A 257 -7.75 -13.08 6.57
N GLN A 258 -7.84 -14.27 5.97
CA GLN A 258 -8.08 -14.42 4.54
C GLN A 258 -9.45 -13.87 4.14
N ASP A 259 -10.50 -14.13 4.92
CA ASP A 259 -11.84 -13.58 4.67
C ASP A 259 -11.83 -12.05 4.75
N ALA A 260 -11.10 -11.46 5.71
CA ALA A 260 -10.90 -10.00 5.80
C ALA A 260 -10.10 -9.46 4.59
N GLY A 261 -9.07 -10.17 4.15
CA GLY A 261 -8.28 -9.84 2.96
C GLY A 261 -9.12 -9.89 1.67
N GLN A 262 -9.99 -10.89 1.54
CA GLN A 262 -10.92 -10.99 0.40
C GLN A 262 -11.95 -9.86 0.44
N ALA A 263 -12.50 -9.53 1.61
CA ALA A 263 -13.43 -8.41 1.76
C ALA A 263 -12.77 -7.06 1.39
N ALA A 264 -11.51 -6.85 1.74
CA ALA A 264 -10.75 -5.66 1.34
C ALA A 264 -10.57 -5.59 -0.18
N TRP A 265 -10.27 -6.73 -0.82
CA TRP A 265 -10.22 -6.83 -2.29
C TRP A 265 -11.55 -6.48 -2.93
N ASP A 266 -12.66 -7.05 -2.45
CA ASP A 266 -14.00 -6.87 -3.03
C ASP A 266 -14.47 -5.41 -2.91
N ARG A 267 -14.15 -4.73 -1.83
CA ARG A 267 -14.44 -3.29 -1.64
C ARG A 267 -13.63 -2.39 -2.56
N THR A 268 -12.40 -2.76 -2.88
CA THR A 268 -11.47 -1.90 -3.62
C THR A 268 -11.42 -2.19 -5.11
N ASN A 269 -11.92 -3.34 -5.55
CA ASN A 269 -11.93 -3.74 -6.96
C ASN A 269 -13.18 -3.23 -7.74
N THR A 270 -13.65 -2.03 -7.42
CA THR A 270 -14.92 -1.49 -7.96
C THR A 270 -14.77 -0.42 -9.04
N TYR A 271 -13.64 0.17 -9.21
CA TYR A 271 -13.12 1.12 -10.22
C TYR A 271 -14.08 2.24 -10.74
N ALA A 272 -15.36 1.99 -10.93
CA ALA A 272 -16.28 2.95 -11.58
C ALA A 272 -16.40 4.30 -10.84
N GLU A 273 -16.37 4.28 -9.51
CA GLU A 273 -16.42 5.51 -8.71
C GLU A 273 -15.07 6.25 -8.67
N ASP A 274 -13.98 5.55 -8.96
CA ASP A 274 -12.65 6.09 -8.81
C ASP A 274 -12.26 7.03 -9.96
N HIS A 275 -12.81 6.82 -11.15
CA HIS A 275 -12.62 7.75 -12.27
C HIS A 275 -13.23 9.14 -11.98
N ALA A 276 -14.41 9.19 -11.36
CA ALA A 276 -15.02 10.45 -10.94
C ALA A 276 -14.18 11.15 -9.85
N LYS A 277 -13.60 10.38 -8.91
CA LYS A 277 -12.69 10.91 -7.89
C LYS A 277 -11.40 11.47 -8.50
N GLU A 278 -10.84 10.80 -9.52
CA GLU A 278 -9.66 11.28 -10.26
C GLU A 278 -9.94 12.61 -10.96
N LEU A 279 -11.07 12.72 -11.67
CA LEU A 279 -11.49 13.97 -12.32
C LEU A 279 -11.67 15.10 -11.30
N ALA A 280 -12.33 14.84 -10.17
CA ALA A 280 -12.53 15.83 -9.11
C ALA A 280 -11.19 16.26 -8.49
N ALA A 281 -10.26 15.34 -8.24
CA ALA A 281 -8.93 15.65 -7.72
C ALA A 281 -8.12 16.51 -8.70
N ARG A 282 -8.19 16.23 -10.00
CA ARG A 282 -7.57 17.05 -11.06
C ARG A 282 -8.13 18.47 -11.08
N GLN A 283 -9.45 18.60 -10.95
CA GLN A 283 -10.09 19.92 -10.89
C GLN A 283 -9.64 20.70 -9.66
N LYS A 284 -9.55 20.06 -8.50
CA LYS A 284 -9.02 20.65 -7.27
C LYS A 284 -7.55 21.07 -7.43
N LEU A 285 -6.71 20.25 -8.07
CA LEU A 285 -5.30 20.61 -8.34
C LEU A 285 -5.18 21.85 -9.22
N ARG A 286 -6.06 22.07 -10.20
CA ARG A 286 -6.05 23.25 -11.06
C ARG A 286 -6.21 24.57 -10.32
N THR A 287 -6.74 24.57 -9.11
CA THR A 287 -6.85 25.76 -8.27
C THR A 287 -5.55 26.12 -7.55
N THR A 288 -4.64 25.15 -7.36
CA THR A 288 -3.40 25.30 -6.59
C THR A 288 -2.14 25.09 -7.41
N VAL A 289 -2.22 24.31 -8.50
CA VAL A 289 -1.11 24.00 -9.39
C VAL A 289 -1.48 24.42 -10.81
N ARG A 290 -0.63 25.21 -11.48
CA ARG A 290 -0.84 25.64 -12.87
C ARG A 290 -0.72 24.45 -13.80
N THR A 291 -1.85 24.04 -14.41
CA THR A 291 -1.87 22.96 -15.38
C THR A 291 -1.23 23.40 -16.69
N VAL A 292 -0.32 22.59 -17.19
CA VAL A 292 0.44 22.85 -18.42
C VAL A 292 0.03 21.82 -19.47
N LYS A 293 -0.28 22.27 -20.68
CA LYS A 293 -0.44 21.35 -21.84
C LYS A 293 0.95 20.90 -22.30
N THR A 294 1.12 19.61 -22.47
CA THR A 294 2.38 18.99 -22.93
C THR A 294 2.25 18.58 -24.40
N GLN A 295 3.38 18.62 -25.12
CA GLN A 295 3.46 18.23 -26.53
C GLN A 295 3.95 16.78 -26.71
N TRP A 296 4.26 16.07 -25.64
CA TRP A 296 4.81 14.69 -25.74
C TRP A 296 3.77 13.57 -25.64
N MET A 297 2.47 13.89 -25.60
CA MET A 297 1.38 12.90 -25.56
C MET A 297 1.38 11.87 -26.70
N PHE A 298 2.30 11.99 -27.67
CA PHE A 298 2.41 11.10 -28.83
C PHE A 298 3.75 10.34 -28.91
N ILE A 299 4.60 10.41 -27.91
CA ILE A 299 5.78 9.54 -27.86
C ILE A 299 5.30 8.23 -27.21
N GLY A 300 4.94 7.26 -28.05
CA GLY A 300 4.59 5.93 -27.59
C GLY A 300 5.71 5.37 -26.72
N PHE A 301 5.35 4.90 -25.51
CA PHE A 301 6.21 4.12 -24.66
C PHE A 301 6.28 2.68 -25.17
#